data_95fe03807af0e373dc2bbb2d3c5ae28e
#
_entry.id   95fe03807af0e373dc2bbb2d3c5ae28e
#
_cell.length_a   1.000
_cell.length_b   1.000
_cell.length_c   1.000
_cell.angle_alpha   90.00
_cell.angle_beta   90.00
_cell.angle_gamma   90.00
#
_symmetry.space_group_name_H-M   'P 1'
#
loop_
_entity.id
_entity.type
_entity.pdbx_description
1 polymer ?
#
loop_
_entity_poly.entity_id
_entity_poly.type
_entity_poly.pdbx_seq_one_letter_code
_entity_poly.pdbx_strand_id
1 'polypeptide(L)'
;MRILETRVYRGPNLYALWPVIRLLIDLEELEDFPTARLPGFSDRLLEMVPSLWQHGCSYSEDGGFVRRLGEEEGTWMGHVLEHIAIELQVLAGTPVTFGKTRGEHLPKGQYHVVYSFVEEEVGLAAGDLALRVILHILPPERADYDSSPFDFRQELESFIELAQRHALGPSTAALARAAEERDIPWIRLNEGSLVQLGYGKYQKRIQATLTSETRQIASEIASDKRLTQRILEQLGLPVPRQSIVCDPQEAVEEAEALGFPVVVKPLDGHHGKAVATNLKTPGQVREAYEKARRICPRVIVESYQTGNDYRILVIDGRVVAVAQRVPGHVVGDGKSTIAELVEEVNRDPRRGIGHEKVLTRVVVDDQARRLLAEAGLTLESVLPEGKVFYLRLTGNLSTGGTAIDKTDEIHEDNRIMAERAVKAIGLDVGGVDFICPDITRSYKEVGGAIVEINAAPGFRMHLSPTEGKPRDVAGPVIDMLFPRGNRFRIPLAAITGTNGKTTTTRMVGHILKLSGHKVGMATTDGVYIDGV
;
A
#
# COMPACT_ATOMS: atom_id res chain seq x y z
N MET A 1 19.31 -32.22 5.63
CA MET A 1 19.54 -30.93 4.95
C MET A 1 19.37 -29.77 5.95
N ARG A 2 20.30 -28.79 5.98
CA ARG A 2 20.26 -27.66 6.91
C ARG A 2 20.93 -26.40 6.35
N ILE A 3 20.55 -25.23 6.87
CA ILE A 3 21.22 -23.96 6.60
C ILE A 3 22.39 -23.82 7.59
N LEU A 4 23.60 -23.62 7.05
CA LEU A 4 24.82 -23.43 7.85
C LEU A 4 25.11 -21.96 8.12
N GLU A 5 24.83 -21.09 7.15
CA GLU A 5 25.08 -19.66 7.24
C GLU A 5 24.06 -18.88 6.39
N THR A 6 23.59 -17.78 6.92
CA THR A 6 22.77 -16.80 6.19
C THR A 6 23.51 -15.47 6.10
N ARG A 7 23.62 -14.91 4.88
CA ARG A 7 24.16 -13.55 4.65
C ARG A 7 23.20 -12.72 3.82
N VAL A 8 23.00 -11.48 4.26
CA VAL A 8 22.19 -10.49 3.56
C VAL A 8 23.08 -9.45 2.91
N TYR A 9 22.90 -9.24 1.61
CA TYR A 9 23.56 -8.21 0.84
C TYR A 9 22.51 -7.15 0.44
N ARG A 10 22.59 -5.98 1.07
CA ARG A 10 21.57 -4.90 0.96
C ARG A 10 21.76 -3.96 -0.23
N GLY A 11 22.69 -4.25 -1.13
CA GLY A 11 22.99 -3.44 -2.31
C GLY A 11 23.77 -4.23 -3.34
N PRO A 12 24.44 -3.57 -4.31
CA PRO A 12 25.29 -4.24 -5.29
C PRO A 12 26.33 -5.14 -4.63
N ASN A 13 26.43 -6.35 -5.12
CA ASN A 13 27.25 -7.40 -4.54
C ASN A 13 27.86 -8.30 -5.63
N LEU A 14 28.56 -9.37 -5.24
CA LEU A 14 29.22 -10.27 -6.19
C LEU A 14 28.23 -11.16 -7.00
N TYR A 15 26.96 -11.19 -6.64
CA TYR A 15 25.94 -12.00 -7.32
C TYR A 15 25.05 -11.18 -8.22
N ALA A 16 24.69 -9.94 -7.80
CA ALA A 16 23.75 -9.06 -8.49
C ALA A 16 23.98 -7.58 -8.17
N LEU A 17 23.35 -6.70 -8.95
CA LEU A 17 23.35 -5.24 -8.70
C LEU A 17 22.27 -4.80 -7.71
N TRP A 18 21.46 -5.72 -7.23
CA TRP A 18 20.35 -5.52 -6.29
C TRP A 18 20.50 -6.41 -5.04
N PRO A 19 19.69 -6.19 -4.00
CA PRO A 19 19.74 -6.95 -2.75
C PRO A 19 19.51 -8.44 -2.96
N VAL A 20 20.29 -9.26 -2.26
CA VAL A 20 20.13 -10.73 -2.26
C VAL A 20 20.39 -11.32 -0.87
N ILE A 21 19.73 -12.42 -0.57
CA ILE A 21 20.05 -13.32 0.52
C ILE A 21 20.88 -14.46 -0.06
N ARG A 22 21.98 -14.81 0.62
CA ARG A 22 22.75 -16.00 0.37
C ARG A 22 22.64 -16.95 1.54
N LEU A 23 22.13 -18.14 1.30
CA LEU A 23 22.15 -19.25 2.24
C LEU A 23 23.33 -20.15 1.87
N LEU A 24 24.16 -20.53 2.84
CA LEU A 24 25.06 -21.68 2.71
C LEU A 24 24.31 -22.89 3.30
N ILE A 25 23.98 -23.84 2.47
CA ILE A 25 23.26 -25.06 2.87
C ILE A 25 24.16 -26.27 2.79
N ASP A 26 23.86 -27.26 3.62
CA ASP A 26 24.44 -28.62 3.53
C ASP A 26 23.30 -29.60 3.24
N LEU A 27 23.38 -30.29 2.12
CA LEU A 27 22.40 -31.30 1.70
C LEU A 27 22.47 -32.59 2.49
N GLU A 28 23.62 -32.83 3.17
CA GLU A 28 23.86 -34.07 3.92
C GLU A 28 23.61 -35.31 3.03
N GLU A 29 22.76 -36.24 3.43
CA GLU A 29 22.44 -37.42 2.63
C GLU A 29 21.66 -37.08 1.34
N LEU A 30 20.97 -35.97 1.26
CA LEU A 30 20.20 -35.55 0.06
C LEU A 30 21.11 -35.15 -1.12
N GLU A 31 22.43 -35.03 -0.92
CA GLU A 31 23.38 -34.83 -2.00
C GLU A 31 23.34 -35.97 -3.03
N ASP A 32 23.11 -37.21 -2.59
CA ASP A 32 23.03 -38.37 -3.46
C ASP A 32 21.59 -38.63 -4.00
N PHE A 33 20.61 -37.76 -3.65
CA PHE A 33 19.19 -37.88 -4.00
C PHE A 33 18.65 -36.63 -4.70
N PRO A 34 18.99 -36.35 -5.96
CA PRO A 34 18.32 -35.35 -6.76
C PRO A 34 16.85 -35.72 -6.96
N THR A 35 16.03 -34.76 -7.43
CA THR A 35 14.55 -34.90 -7.53
C THR A 35 14.11 -36.15 -8.27
N ALA A 36 14.82 -36.57 -9.32
CA ALA A 36 14.52 -37.80 -10.08
C ALA A 36 14.67 -39.10 -9.26
N ARG A 37 15.43 -39.07 -8.16
CA ARG A 37 15.63 -40.21 -7.25
C ARG A 37 14.74 -40.20 -6.00
N LEU A 38 13.80 -39.25 -5.91
CA LEU A 38 12.86 -39.11 -4.81
C LEU A 38 11.43 -39.35 -5.30
N PRO A 39 10.89 -40.58 -5.15
CA PRO A 39 9.56 -40.92 -5.69
C PRO A 39 8.47 -40.01 -5.19
N GLY A 40 7.67 -39.44 -6.13
CA GLY A 40 6.54 -38.57 -5.85
C GLY A 40 6.87 -37.20 -5.25
N PHE A 41 8.16 -36.84 -5.12
CA PHE A 41 8.57 -35.54 -4.58
C PHE A 41 8.08 -34.37 -5.45
N SER A 42 8.36 -34.46 -6.75
CA SER A 42 7.96 -33.40 -7.71
C SER A 42 6.45 -33.20 -7.77
N ASP A 43 5.67 -34.30 -7.72
CA ASP A 43 4.21 -34.24 -7.73
C ASP A 43 3.69 -33.55 -6.47
N ARG A 44 4.18 -33.94 -5.28
CA ARG A 44 3.81 -33.29 -4.00
C ARG A 44 4.21 -31.83 -3.96
N LEU A 45 5.38 -31.48 -4.51
CA LEU A 45 5.82 -30.09 -4.61
C LEU A 45 4.86 -29.25 -5.45
N LEU A 46 4.47 -29.73 -6.63
CA LEU A 46 3.58 -29.04 -7.55
C LEU A 46 2.12 -29.04 -7.08
N GLU A 47 1.70 -30.02 -6.30
CA GLU A 47 0.40 -30.01 -5.63
C GLU A 47 0.35 -28.95 -4.53
N MET A 48 1.45 -28.79 -3.76
CA MET A 48 1.55 -27.83 -2.67
C MET A 48 1.75 -26.39 -3.17
N VAL A 49 2.59 -26.18 -4.20
CA VAL A 49 2.93 -24.89 -4.79
C VAL A 49 2.75 -24.93 -6.31
N PRO A 50 1.48 -24.92 -6.79
CA PRO A 50 1.19 -25.07 -8.23
C PRO A 50 1.76 -23.96 -9.12
N SER A 51 1.93 -22.76 -8.57
CA SER A 51 2.44 -21.58 -9.29
C SER A 51 3.92 -21.70 -9.69
N LEU A 52 4.68 -22.67 -9.15
CA LEU A 52 6.02 -23.01 -9.64
C LEU A 52 6.04 -23.41 -11.11
N TRP A 53 4.89 -23.76 -11.69
CA TRP A 53 4.74 -23.96 -13.13
C TRP A 53 5.09 -22.72 -13.95
N GLN A 54 4.94 -21.52 -13.42
CA GLN A 54 5.27 -20.27 -14.10
C GLN A 54 6.78 -19.96 -14.13
N HIS A 55 7.60 -20.74 -13.42
CA HIS A 55 9.05 -20.51 -13.36
C HIS A 55 9.78 -21.01 -14.59
N GLY A 56 10.44 -20.09 -15.29
CA GLY A 56 11.20 -20.39 -16.51
C GLY A 56 12.53 -21.08 -16.29
N CYS A 57 13.14 -20.93 -15.10
CA CYS A 57 14.47 -21.47 -14.80
C CYS A 57 15.49 -21.12 -15.90
N SER A 58 16.42 -22.02 -16.19
CA SER A 58 17.41 -21.89 -17.27
C SER A 58 16.81 -21.96 -18.69
N TYR A 59 15.57 -22.37 -18.83
CA TYR A 59 14.86 -22.47 -20.11
C TYR A 59 14.20 -21.16 -20.55
N SER A 60 14.02 -20.21 -19.61
CA SER A 60 13.40 -18.90 -19.86
C SER A 60 11.99 -18.98 -20.48
N GLU A 61 11.25 -20.05 -20.20
CA GLU A 61 9.88 -20.30 -20.65
C GLU A 61 9.05 -20.90 -19.51
N ASP A 62 7.74 -20.66 -19.49
CA ASP A 62 6.84 -21.24 -18.49
C ASP A 62 6.96 -22.78 -18.49
N GLY A 63 7.01 -23.37 -17.29
CA GLY A 63 7.26 -24.80 -17.11
C GLY A 63 8.74 -25.21 -17.13
N GLY A 64 9.67 -24.29 -17.36
CA GLY A 64 11.10 -24.59 -17.41
C GLY A 64 11.62 -25.23 -16.13
N PHE A 65 11.18 -24.78 -14.95
CA PHE A 65 11.52 -25.39 -13.68
C PHE A 65 10.93 -26.82 -13.54
N VAL A 66 9.68 -26.99 -13.91
CA VAL A 66 9.00 -28.30 -13.86
C VAL A 66 9.68 -29.30 -14.80
N ARG A 67 10.06 -28.86 -16.01
CA ARG A 67 10.88 -29.65 -16.93
C ARG A 67 12.20 -30.09 -16.27
N ARG A 68 12.86 -29.17 -15.54
CA ARG A 68 14.12 -29.47 -14.83
C ARG A 68 13.94 -30.51 -13.72
N LEU A 69 12.81 -30.52 -13.02
CA LEU A 69 12.49 -31.54 -12.02
C LEU A 69 12.38 -32.95 -12.63
N GLY A 70 11.92 -33.07 -13.88
CA GLY A 70 11.65 -34.31 -14.59
C GLY A 70 12.78 -34.78 -15.51
N GLU A 71 13.94 -34.11 -15.59
CA GLU A 71 15.11 -34.57 -16.34
C GLU A 71 15.68 -35.88 -15.78
N GLU A 72 16.49 -36.59 -16.56
CA GLU A 72 17.03 -37.91 -16.21
C GLU A 72 17.73 -37.92 -14.84
N GLU A 73 18.51 -36.91 -14.54
CA GLU A 73 19.14 -36.70 -13.23
C GLU A 73 18.30 -35.85 -12.26
N GLY A 74 17.32 -35.12 -12.78
CA GLY A 74 16.53 -34.13 -12.02
C GLY A 74 17.36 -32.93 -11.58
N THR A 75 17.08 -32.41 -10.38
CA THR A 75 17.84 -31.28 -9.80
C THR A 75 18.01 -31.45 -8.28
N TRP A 76 19.01 -30.78 -7.71
CA TRP A 76 19.33 -30.85 -6.28
C TRP A 76 18.43 -29.93 -5.44
N MET A 77 18.26 -30.27 -4.17
CA MET A 77 17.37 -29.57 -3.23
C MET A 77 17.74 -28.10 -3.03
N GLY A 78 19.01 -27.73 -3.21
CA GLY A 78 19.41 -26.32 -3.17
C GLY A 78 18.75 -25.46 -4.25
N HIS A 79 18.62 -26.00 -5.46
CA HIS A 79 17.94 -25.33 -6.56
C HIS A 79 16.40 -25.32 -6.37
N VAL A 80 15.87 -26.38 -5.79
CA VAL A 80 14.44 -26.42 -5.40
C VAL A 80 14.13 -25.35 -4.35
N LEU A 81 14.98 -25.22 -3.32
CA LEU A 81 14.86 -24.20 -2.27
C LEU A 81 14.86 -22.79 -2.84
N GLU A 82 15.75 -22.51 -3.80
CA GLU A 82 15.83 -21.24 -4.51
C GLU A 82 14.47 -20.87 -5.14
N HIS A 83 13.90 -21.80 -5.93
CA HIS A 83 12.63 -21.55 -6.62
C HIS A 83 11.47 -21.40 -5.66
N ILE A 84 11.39 -22.19 -4.59
CA ILE A 84 10.34 -22.04 -3.58
C ILE A 84 10.47 -20.69 -2.86
N ALA A 85 11.70 -20.29 -2.45
CA ALA A 85 11.91 -19.01 -1.76
C ALA A 85 11.54 -17.79 -2.62
N ILE A 86 11.77 -17.86 -3.94
CA ILE A 86 11.30 -16.84 -4.88
C ILE A 86 9.78 -16.86 -4.94
N GLU A 87 9.16 -18.03 -5.17
CA GLU A 87 7.72 -18.15 -5.36
C GLU A 87 6.92 -17.71 -4.13
N LEU A 88 7.37 -18.06 -2.92
CA LEU A 88 6.73 -17.61 -1.69
C LEU A 88 6.66 -16.08 -1.62
N GLN A 89 7.74 -15.38 -2.00
CA GLN A 89 7.75 -13.92 -2.04
C GLN A 89 6.77 -13.39 -3.11
N VAL A 90 6.70 -14.02 -4.29
CA VAL A 90 5.76 -13.65 -5.36
C VAL A 90 4.31 -13.86 -4.91
N LEU A 91 4.00 -14.99 -4.26
CA LEU A 91 2.68 -15.26 -3.69
C LEU A 91 2.28 -14.25 -2.61
N ALA A 92 3.27 -13.71 -1.89
CA ALA A 92 3.05 -12.63 -0.92
C ALA A 92 2.99 -11.22 -1.53
N GLY A 93 2.99 -11.11 -2.87
CA GLY A 93 2.87 -9.84 -3.57
C GLY A 93 4.19 -9.10 -3.80
N THR A 94 5.33 -9.76 -3.58
CA THR A 94 6.66 -9.18 -3.79
C THR A 94 7.27 -9.72 -5.09
N PRO A 95 7.38 -8.91 -6.17
CA PRO A 95 7.86 -9.37 -7.47
C PRO A 95 9.39 -9.54 -7.47
N VAL A 96 9.88 -10.72 -7.18
CA VAL A 96 11.28 -11.11 -7.26
C VAL A 96 11.45 -12.26 -8.25
N THR A 97 12.56 -12.27 -9.01
CA THR A 97 12.77 -13.25 -10.08
C THR A 97 14.17 -13.83 -10.11
N PHE A 98 15.12 -13.19 -9.42
CA PHE A 98 16.51 -13.61 -9.47
C PHE A 98 16.80 -14.70 -8.44
N GLY A 99 17.38 -15.79 -8.93
CA GLY A 99 17.95 -16.85 -8.11
C GLY A 99 19.19 -17.46 -8.74
N LYS A 100 20.03 -18.08 -7.93
CA LYS A 100 21.26 -18.75 -8.35
C LYS A 100 21.77 -19.73 -7.30
N THR A 101 21.91 -20.99 -7.68
CA THR A 101 22.50 -22.03 -6.82
C THR A 101 23.86 -22.47 -7.37
N ARG A 102 24.90 -22.49 -6.52
CA ARG A 102 26.29 -22.80 -6.87
C ARG A 102 26.96 -23.67 -5.79
N GLY A 103 27.62 -24.76 -6.21
CA GLY A 103 28.46 -25.62 -5.36
C GLY A 103 29.97 -25.52 -5.63
N GLU A 104 30.39 -24.64 -6.56
CA GLU A 104 31.78 -24.48 -6.96
C GLU A 104 32.66 -24.03 -5.77
N HIS A 105 33.81 -24.71 -5.58
CA HIS A 105 34.78 -24.44 -4.51
C HIS A 105 34.30 -24.72 -3.08
N LEU A 106 33.17 -25.40 -2.90
CA LEU A 106 32.66 -25.82 -1.59
C LEU A 106 32.89 -27.32 -1.37
N PRO A 107 32.86 -27.79 -0.11
CA PRO A 107 32.82 -29.24 0.19
C PRO A 107 31.63 -29.90 -0.52
N LYS A 108 31.77 -31.20 -0.85
CA LYS A 108 30.67 -31.98 -1.42
C LYS A 108 29.42 -31.87 -0.53
N GLY A 109 28.26 -31.68 -1.11
CA GLY A 109 26.98 -31.51 -0.41
C GLY A 109 26.66 -30.08 0.02
N GLN A 110 27.63 -29.16 -0.11
CA GLN A 110 27.39 -27.75 0.26
C GLN A 110 27.16 -26.88 -0.96
N TYR A 111 26.17 -25.96 -0.82
CA TYR A 111 25.77 -25.05 -1.88
C TYR A 111 25.49 -23.65 -1.36
N HIS A 112 25.86 -22.65 -2.14
CA HIS A 112 25.34 -21.31 -2.00
C HIS A 112 24.02 -21.20 -2.77
N VAL A 113 22.93 -20.99 -2.06
CA VAL A 113 21.62 -20.63 -2.61
C VAL A 113 21.45 -19.14 -2.45
N VAL A 114 21.26 -18.43 -3.56
CA VAL A 114 21.15 -16.98 -3.63
C VAL A 114 19.82 -16.62 -4.27
N TYR A 115 19.07 -15.75 -3.66
CA TYR A 115 17.83 -15.22 -4.23
C TYR A 115 17.62 -13.76 -3.85
N SER A 116 16.94 -13.00 -4.73
CA SER A 116 16.65 -11.60 -4.49
C SER A 116 15.54 -11.41 -3.47
N PHE A 117 15.51 -10.22 -2.86
CA PHE A 117 14.45 -9.80 -1.97
C PHE A 117 14.18 -8.29 -2.15
N VAL A 118 12.98 -7.86 -1.73
CA VAL A 118 12.63 -6.44 -1.59
C VAL A 118 12.65 -6.06 -0.11
N GLU A 119 11.99 -6.85 0.73
CA GLU A 119 11.98 -6.68 2.18
C GLU A 119 12.79 -7.79 2.83
N GLU A 120 13.79 -7.43 3.64
CA GLU A 120 14.78 -8.35 4.21
C GLU A 120 14.14 -9.46 5.04
N GLU A 121 13.23 -9.09 5.96
CA GLU A 121 12.56 -10.06 6.84
C GLU A 121 11.69 -11.04 6.05
N VAL A 122 11.07 -10.57 4.97
CA VAL A 122 10.27 -11.42 4.07
C VAL A 122 11.18 -12.41 3.33
N GLY A 123 12.30 -11.92 2.82
CA GLY A 123 13.27 -12.78 2.14
C GLY A 123 13.87 -13.84 3.05
N LEU A 124 14.20 -13.49 4.31
CA LEU A 124 14.70 -14.45 5.31
C LEU A 124 13.64 -15.51 5.63
N ALA A 125 12.42 -15.09 5.93
CA ALA A 125 11.31 -16.00 6.22
C ALA A 125 10.97 -16.91 5.02
N ALA A 126 11.14 -16.43 3.78
CA ALA A 126 10.93 -17.22 2.57
C ALA A 126 11.93 -18.39 2.48
N GLY A 127 13.21 -18.15 2.83
CA GLY A 127 14.23 -19.22 2.86
C GLY A 127 13.94 -20.28 3.91
N ASP A 128 13.54 -19.87 5.11
CA ASP A 128 13.19 -20.78 6.20
C ASP A 128 11.93 -21.61 5.88
N LEU A 129 10.89 -20.97 5.35
CA LEU A 129 9.67 -21.67 4.95
C LEU A 129 9.92 -22.61 3.77
N ALA A 130 10.75 -22.22 2.79
CA ALA A 130 11.14 -23.09 1.67
C ALA A 130 11.85 -24.36 2.13
N LEU A 131 12.75 -24.25 3.12
CA LEU A 131 13.39 -25.42 3.73
C LEU A 131 12.36 -26.34 4.39
N ARG A 132 11.43 -25.80 5.18
CA ARG A 132 10.37 -26.57 5.85
C ARG A 132 9.46 -27.28 4.85
N VAL A 133 9.09 -26.61 3.75
CA VAL A 133 8.31 -27.22 2.65
C VAL A 133 9.06 -28.43 2.10
N ILE A 134 10.34 -28.30 1.76
CA ILE A 134 11.15 -29.41 1.23
C ILE A 134 11.16 -30.58 2.21
N LEU A 135 11.52 -30.36 3.47
CA LEU A 135 11.64 -31.42 4.47
C LEU A 135 10.31 -32.16 4.71
N HIS A 136 9.18 -31.46 4.62
CA HIS A 136 7.85 -32.04 4.83
C HIS A 136 7.36 -32.89 3.65
N ILE A 137 7.78 -32.57 2.41
CA ILE A 137 7.35 -33.31 1.21
C ILE A 137 8.34 -34.42 0.79
N LEU A 138 9.43 -34.61 1.53
CA LEU A 138 10.32 -35.76 1.31
C LEU A 138 9.55 -37.08 1.48
N PRO A 139 10.02 -38.20 0.85
CA PRO A 139 9.50 -39.52 1.17
C PRO A 139 9.67 -39.83 2.66
N PRO A 140 8.66 -40.41 3.36
CA PRO A 140 8.72 -40.67 4.80
C PRO A 140 9.86 -41.59 5.28
N GLU A 141 10.41 -42.37 4.38
CA GLU A 141 11.56 -43.24 4.65
C GLU A 141 12.90 -42.51 4.70
N ARG A 142 12.92 -41.23 4.35
CA ARG A 142 14.15 -40.43 4.42
C ARG A 142 14.43 -39.95 5.84
N ALA A 143 15.71 -39.97 6.24
CA ALA A 143 16.14 -39.49 7.54
C ALA A 143 15.84 -37.97 7.78
N ASP A 144 15.85 -37.19 6.70
CA ASP A 144 15.57 -35.75 6.72
C ASP A 144 14.07 -35.42 6.69
N TYR A 145 13.17 -36.42 6.55
CA TYR A 145 11.72 -36.16 6.54
C TYR A 145 11.23 -35.57 7.88
N ASP A 146 10.56 -34.45 7.81
CA ASP A 146 9.92 -33.82 8.97
C ASP A 146 8.48 -34.31 9.11
N SER A 147 8.21 -35.11 10.12
CA SER A 147 6.89 -35.66 10.43
C SER A 147 6.05 -34.77 11.33
N SER A 148 6.52 -33.57 11.67
CA SER A 148 5.75 -32.61 12.48
C SER A 148 4.50 -32.15 11.73
N PRO A 149 3.42 -31.77 12.45
CA PRO A 149 2.25 -31.20 11.80
C PRO A 149 2.63 -29.97 10.97
N PHE A 150 2.28 -29.99 9.69
CA PHE A 150 2.57 -28.90 8.76
C PHE A 150 1.36 -28.65 7.86
N ASP A 151 0.75 -27.47 8.00
CA ASP A 151 -0.31 -27.00 7.13
C ASP A 151 0.22 -25.85 6.27
N PHE A 152 0.57 -26.16 5.03
CA PHE A 152 1.14 -25.19 4.09
C PHE A 152 0.23 -23.97 3.88
N ARG A 153 -1.09 -24.15 3.88
CA ARG A 153 -2.03 -23.04 3.71
C ARG A 153 -1.93 -22.07 4.88
N GLN A 154 -1.92 -22.57 6.10
CA GLN A 154 -1.78 -21.74 7.31
C GLN A 154 -0.41 -21.05 7.36
N GLU A 155 0.66 -21.76 7.00
CA GLU A 155 2.02 -21.20 6.93
C GLU A 155 2.12 -20.10 5.87
N LEU A 156 1.54 -20.32 4.70
CA LEU A 156 1.49 -19.32 3.64
C LEU A 156 0.66 -18.10 4.04
N GLU A 157 -0.49 -18.29 4.69
CA GLU A 157 -1.30 -17.17 5.22
C GLU A 157 -0.49 -16.34 6.24
N SER A 158 0.21 -17.01 7.17
CA SER A 158 1.07 -16.33 8.15
C SER A 158 2.25 -15.61 7.48
N PHE A 159 2.84 -16.19 6.44
CA PHE A 159 3.91 -15.58 5.64
C PHE A 159 3.41 -14.36 4.86
N ILE A 160 2.22 -14.42 4.27
CA ILE A 160 1.58 -13.27 3.60
C ILE A 160 1.32 -12.14 4.60
N GLU A 161 0.83 -12.45 5.80
CA GLU A 161 0.64 -11.46 6.86
C GLU A 161 1.97 -10.79 7.28
N LEU A 162 3.06 -11.58 7.38
CA LEU A 162 4.40 -11.06 7.62
C LEU A 162 4.80 -10.08 6.51
N ALA A 163 4.67 -10.50 5.25
CA ALA A 163 5.01 -9.68 4.10
C ALA A 163 4.21 -8.36 4.07
N GLN A 164 2.92 -8.41 4.37
CA GLN A 164 2.06 -7.22 4.44
C GLN A 164 2.49 -6.23 5.54
N ARG A 165 2.94 -6.74 6.70
CA ARG A 165 3.45 -5.87 7.78
C ARG A 165 4.74 -5.15 7.38
N HIS A 166 5.59 -5.80 6.60
CA HIS A 166 6.88 -5.25 6.18
C HIS A 166 6.81 -4.47 4.86
N ALA A 167 5.80 -4.69 4.03
CA ALA A 167 5.65 -3.99 2.76
C ALA A 167 5.42 -2.48 2.95
N LEU A 168 5.95 -1.69 2.01
CA LEU A 168 5.55 -0.30 1.89
C LEU A 168 4.08 -0.22 1.46
N GLY A 169 3.29 0.62 2.13
CA GLY A 169 1.92 0.88 1.71
C GLY A 169 1.86 1.38 0.25
N PRO A 170 0.75 1.14 -0.48
CA PRO A 170 0.66 1.36 -1.93
C PRO A 170 1.09 2.75 -2.41
N SER A 171 0.79 3.79 -1.64
CA SER A 171 1.18 5.18 -1.97
C SER A 171 2.67 5.39 -1.85
N THR A 172 3.29 4.93 -0.76
CA THR A 172 4.74 5.04 -0.52
C THR A 172 5.53 4.21 -1.53
N ALA A 173 5.06 2.99 -1.83
CA ALA A 173 5.66 2.12 -2.85
C ALA A 173 5.64 2.77 -4.25
N ALA A 174 4.53 3.42 -4.61
CA ALA A 174 4.44 4.15 -5.87
C ALA A 174 5.42 5.33 -5.94
N LEU A 175 5.58 6.09 -4.84
CA LEU A 175 6.55 7.18 -4.76
C LEU A 175 8.00 6.69 -4.84
N ALA A 176 8.32 5.58 -4.16
CA ALA A 176 9.65 4.96 -4.23
C ALA A 176 9.96 4.49 -5.65
N ARG A 177 9.02 3.84 -6.34
CA ARG A 177 9.15 3.43 -7.74
C ARG A 177 9.32 4.61 -8.68
N ALA A 178 8.52 5.67 -8.53
CA ALA A 178 8.63 6.88 -9.35
C ALA A 178 9.98 7.59 -9.15
N ALA A 179 10.59 7.47 -7.95
CA ALA A 179 11.94 7.94 -7.69
C ALA A 179 12.99 7.07 -8.40
N GLU A 180 12.86 5.73 -8.36
CA GLU A 180 13.74 4.79 -9.08
C GLU A 180 13.74 5.03 -10.59
N GLU A 181 12.56 5.23 -11.19
CA GLU A 181 12.40 5.54 -12.61
C GLU A 181 13.12 6.84 -13.04
N ARG A 182 13.47 7.69 -12.06
CA ARG A 182 14.23 8.94 -12.24
C ARG A 182 15.67 8.84 -11.73
N ASP A 183 16.18 7.62 -11.50
CA ASP A 183 17.50 7.36 -10.91
C ASP A 183 17.71 8.00 -9.53
N ILE A 184 16.65 8.39 -8.82
CA ILE A 184 16.72 8.94 -7.47
C ILE A 184 16.79 7.78 -6.48
N PRO A 185 17.90 7.62 -5.76
CA PRO A 185 18.03 6.56 -4.79
C PRO A 185 17.12 6.81 -3.59
N TRP A 186 16.64 5.73 -2.97
CA TRP A 186 15.85 5.84 -1.76
C TRP A 186 16.31 4.85 -0.69
N ILE A 187 16.01 5.16 0.56
CA ILE A 187 16.31 4.34 1.73
C ILE A 187 15.10 4.40 2.67
N ARG A 188 14.59 3.25 3.09
CA ARG A 188 13.60 3.16 4.16
C ARG A 188 14.26 3.44 5.50
N LEU A 189 13.70 4.35 6.31
CA LEU A 189 14.29 4.81 7.56
C LEU A 189 13.67 4.16 8.81
N ASN A 190 12.50 3.53 8.68
CA ASN A 190 11.82 2.83 9.77
C ASN A 190 11.02 1.64 9.22
N GLU A 191 10.41 0.85 10.09
CA GLU A 191 9.53 -0.26 9.71
C GLU A 191 8.19 0.19 9.09
N GLY A 192 7.86 1.49 9.20
CA GLY A 192 6.67 2.10 8.61
C GLY A 192 6.92 2.65 7.21
N SER A 193 6.35 3.81 6.93
CA SER A 193 6.35 4.47 5.63
C SER A 193 7.33 5.64 5.50
N LEU A 194 8.26 5.82 6.45
CA LEU A 194 9.26 6.88 6.38
C LEU A 194 10.38 6.49 5.43
N VAL A 195 10.50 7.21 4.32
CA VAL A 195 11.49 6.97 3.26
C VAL A 195 12.27 8.25 2.99
N GLN A 196 13.58 8.11 2.85
CA GLN A 196 14.46 9.14 2.35
C GLN A 196 14.67 8.96 0.85
N LEU A 197 14.52 10.02 0.09
CA LEU A 197 14.79 10.11 -1.34
C LEU A 197 16.04 10.97 -1.55
N GLY A 198 16.98 10.53 -2.40
CA GLY A 198 18.24 11.22 -2.63
C GLY A 198 19.23 11.16 -1.46
N TYR A 199 20.42 11.74 -1.64
CA TYR A 199 21.52 11.66 -0.69
C TYR A 199 22.05 13.02 -0.24
N GLY A 200 22.56 13.05 1.01
CA GLY A 200 23.26 14.17 1.61
C GLY A 200 22.38 15.42 1.70
N LYS A 201 22.89 16.58 1.32
CA LYS A 201 22.18 17.86 1.39
C LYS A 201 20.99 17.99 0.43
N TYR A 202 20.86 17.08 -0.52
CA TYR A 202 19.76 17.06 -1.50
C TYR A 202 18.64 16.11 -1.10
N GLN A 203 18.81 15.38 0.02
CA GLN A 203 17.80 14.43 0.46
C GLN A 203 16.46 15.11 0.72
N LYS A 204 15.38 14.41 0.39
CA LYS A 204 14.00 14.71 0.78
C LYS A 204 13.46 13.52 1.55
N ARG A 205 12.41 13.73 2.33
CA ARG A 205 11.75 12.65 3.05
C ARG A 205 10.28 12.62 2.70
N ILE A 206 9.72 11.41 2.70
CA ILE A 206 8.29 11.18 2.58
C ILE A 206 7.83 10.24 3.68
N GLN A 207 6.58 10.40 4.11
CA GLN A 207 5.90 9.48 5.01
C GLN A 207 4.46 9.33 4.53
N ALA A 208 4.10 8.15 4.02
CA ALA A 208 2.94 7.95 3.17
C ALA A 208 2.99 8.93 1.98
N THR A 209 2.08 9.91 1.92
CA THR A 209 2.08 10.97 0.90
C THR A 209 2.41 12.36 1.47
N LEU A 210 2.75 12.45 2.75
CA LEU A 210 3.39 13.64 3.32
C LEU A 210 4.81 13.73 2.82
N THR A 211 5.27 14.94 2.53
CA THR A 211 6.63 15.20 2.08
C THR A 211 7.39 16.10 3.08
N SER A 212 8.71 16.25 2.89
CA SER A 212 9.50 17.20 3.66
C SER A 212 9.16 18.68 3.36
N GLU A 213 8.36 18.93 2.33
CA GLU A 213 7.84 20.27 2.00
C GLU A 213 6.45 20.52 2.59
N THR A 214 5.76 19.48 3.05
CA THR A 214 4.45 19.61 3.72
C THR A 214 4.64 20.38 5.03
N ARG A 215 4.02 21.55 5.13
CA ARG A 215 4.10 22.39 6.31
C ARG A 215 3.25 21.81 7.44
N GLN A 216 3.81 21.73 8.64
CA GLN A 216 3.08 21.22 9.82
C GLN A 216 1.78 21.98 10.05
N ILE A 217 1.80 23.33 9.98
CA ILE A 217 0.60 24.16 10.14
C ILE A 217 -0.48 23.78 9.13
N ALA A 218 -0.11 23.50 7.87
CA ALA A 218 -1.07 23.08 6.85
C ALA A 218 -1.70 21.71 7.18
N SER A 219 -0.90 20.78 7.67
CA SER A 219 -1.38 19.47 8.12
C SER A 219 -2.30 19.58 9.35
N GLU A 220 -1.96 20.44 10.31
CA GLU A 220 -2.79 20.72 11.48
C GLU A 220 -4.14 21.37 11.09
N ILE A 221 -4.11 22.35 10.19
CA ILE A 221 -5.34 22.96 9.64
C ILE A 221 -6.21 21.89 8.98
N ALA A 222 -5.63 21.05 8.11
CA ALA A 222 -6.36 19.99 7.42
C ALA A 222 -6.96 18.95 8.39
N SER A 223 -6.32 18.72 9.53
CA SER A 223 -6.81 17.83 10.58
C SER A 223 -7.97 18.44 11.40
N ASP A 224 -8.07 19.75 11.46
CA ASP A 224 -9.18 20.48 12.10
C ASP A 224 -10.27 20.80 11.08
N LYS A 225 -11.30 19.94 11.03
CA LYS A 225 -12.42 20.07 10.08
C LYS A 225 -13.12 21.44 10.15
N ARG A 226 -13.25 22.01 11.35
CA ARG A 226 -13.90 23.30 11.56
C ARG A 226 -13.04 24.44 11.04
N LEU A 227 -11.75 24.44 11.37
CA LEU A 227 -10.83 25.47 10.91
C LEU A 227 -10.70 25.44 9.39
N THR A 228 -10.54 24.25 8.81
CA THR A 228 -10.55 24.04 7.36
C THR A 228 -11.80 24.62 6.72
N GLN A 229 -12.98 24.25 7.21
CA GLN A 229 -14.24 24.70 6.65
C GLN A 229 -14.40 26.22 6.74
N ARG A 230 -14.06 26.81 7.90
CA ARG A 230 -14.09 28.26 8.10
C ARG A 230 -13.18 29.01 7.12
N ILE A 231 -11.95 28.51 6.88
CA ILE A 231 -11.02 29.10 5.93
C ILE A 231 -11.60 29.04 4.52
N LEU A 232 -12.13 27.89 4.12
CA LEU A 232 -12.73 27.70 2.79
C LEU A 232 -13.97 28.59 2.58
N GLU A 233 -14.84 28.69 3.58
CA GLU A 233 -16.02 29.54 3.55
C GLU A 233 -15.67 31.02 3.40
N GLN A 234 -14.68 31.52 4.16
CA GLN A 234 -14.17 32.88 4.05
C GLN A 234 -13.61 33.21 2.67
N LEU A 235 -13.16 32.23 1.93
CA LEU A 235 -12.68 32.35 0.55
C LEU A 235 -13.78 32.19 -0.49
N GLY A 236 -15.03 32.01 -0.06
CA GLY A 236 -16.18 31.77 -0.94
C GLY A 236 -16.16 30.45 -1.65
N LEU A 237 -15.47 29.45 -1.09
CA LEU A 237 -15.47 28.08 -1.62
C LEU A 237 -16.68 27.29 -1.08
N PRO A 238 -17.22 26.34 -1.88
CA PRO A 238 -18.43 25.63 -1.49
C PRO A 238 -18.11 24.64 -0.35
N VAL A 239 -18.71 24.87 0.81
CA VAL A 239 -18.65 24.00 1.98
C VAL A 239 -20.05 23.76 2.52
N PRO A 240 -20.34 22.62 3.22
CA PRO A 240 -21.62 22.44 3.87
C PRO A 240 -21.87 23.55 4.90
N ARG A 241 -23.07 24.13 4.90
CA ARG A 241 -23.47 25.07 5.97
C ARG A 241 -23.59 24.26 7.26
N GLN A 242 -23.03 24.75 8.35
CA GLN A 242 -22.98 24.03 9.63
C GLN A 242 -23.15 24.98 10.82
N SER A 243 -23.69 24.44 11.90
CA SER A 243 -23.77 25.08 13.22
C SER A 243 -23.30 24.13 14.31
N ILE A 244 -22.64 24.69 15.34
CA ILE A 244 -22.29 23.93 16.54
C ILE A 244 -23.39 24.16 17.56
N VAL A 245 -23.87 23.05 18.11
CA VAL A 245 -25.01 23.04 19.03
C VAL A 245 -24.59 22.33 20.34
N CYS A 246 -25.17 22.77 21.44
CA CYS A 246 -24.85 22.31 22.77
C CYS A 246 -26.03 21.58 23.47
N ASP A 247 -27.24 21.68 22.93
CA ASP A 247 -28.41 20.99 23.43
C ASP A 247 -29.30 20.42 22.28
N PRO A 248 -30.19 19.45 22.58
CA PRO A 248 -31.01 18.80 21.55
C PRO A 248 -32.04 19.71 20.89
N GLN A 249 -32.48 20.74 21.57
CA GLN A 249 -33.48 21.66 21.03
C GLN A 249 -32.83 22.62 20.03
N GLU A 250 -31.67 23.19 20.39
CA GLU A 250 -30.82 23.99 19.48
C GLU A 250 -30.46 23.17 18.21
N ALA A 251 -30.17 21.86 18.36
CA ALA A 251 -29.89 20.99 17.21
C ALA A 251 -31.08 20.88 16.24
N VAL A 252 -32.28 20.85 16.75
CA VAL A 252 -33.50 20.83 15.93
C VAL A 252 -33.74 22.19 15.25
N GLU A 253 -33.62 23.31 15.98
CA GLU A 253 -33.79 24.63 15.45
C GLU A 253 -32.78 24.94 14.31
N GLU A 254 -31.53 24.59 14.51
CA GLU A 254 -30.52 24.73 13.47
C GLU A 254 -30.77 23.81 12.27
N ALA A 255 -31.25 22.59 12.49
CA ALA A 255 -31.61 21.67 11.39
C ALA A 255 -32.76 22.22 10.56
N GLU A 256 -33.77 22.86 11.20
CA GLU A 256 -34.88 23.54 10.53
C GLU A 256 -34.38 24.77 9.74
N ALA A 257 -33.48 25.55 10.32
CA ALA A 257 -32.90 26.74 9.66
C ALA A 257 -32.02 26.36 8.45
N LEU A 258 -31.26 25.25 8.54
CA LEU A 258 -30.45 24.71 7.43
C LEU A 258 -31.31 24.09 6.33
N GLY A 259 -32.47 23.59 6.68
CA GLY A 259 -33.39 22.84 5.81
C GLY A 259 -33.01 21.34 5.75
N PHE A 260 -34.02 20.48 5.96
CA PHE A 260 -33.82 19.02 5.85
C PHE A 260 -33.55 18.58 4.39
N PRO A 261 -32.79 17.50 4.22
CA PRO A 261 -32.13 16.67 5.20
C PRO A 261 -30.84 17.27 5.75
N VAL A 262 -30.45 16.84 6.97
CA VAL A 262 -29.22 17.28 7.66
C VAL A 262 -28.36 16.11 8.11
N VAL A 263 -27.11 16.45 8.51
CA VAL A 263 -26.18 15.54 9.16
C VAL A 263 -25.95 16.00 10.59
N VAL A 264 -25.87 15.06 11.52
CA VAL A 264 -25.48 15.31 12.91
C VAL A 264 -24.25 14.48 13.23
N LYS A 265 -23.20 15.13 13.76
CA LYS A 265 -21.93 14.47 14.07
C LYS A 265 -21.25 15.11 15.28
N PRO A 266 -20.43 14.37 16.05
CA PRO A 266 -19.58 14.97 17.07
C PRO A 266 -18.53 15.89 16.44
N LEU A 267 -18.21 17.00 17.12
CA LEU A 267 -17.19 17.96 16.64
C LEU A 267 -15.81 17.28 16.57
N ASP A 268 -15.46 16.55 17.64
CA ASP A 268 -14.20 15.83 17.78
C ASP A 268 -14.48 14.31 17.64
N GLY A 269 -14.45 13.79 16.43
CA GLY A 269 -14.70 12.37 16.15
C GLY A 269 -13.87 11.86 14.99
N HIS A 270 -13.31 10.65 15.14
CA HIS A 270 -12.54 9.98 14.10
C HIS A 270 -13.29 8.79 13.52
N HIS A 271 -13.04 8.46 12.24
CA HIS A 271 -13.56 7.28 11.54
C HIS A 271 -15.09 7.18 11.45
N GLY A 272 -15.83 8.31 11.42
CA GLY A 272 -17.28 8.31 11.22
C GLY A 272 -18.11 7.79 12.42
N LYS A 273 -17.52 7.66 13.61
CA LYS A 273 -18.25 7.23 14.82
C LYS A 273 -19.33 8.24 15.19
N ALA A 274 -20.58 7.76 15.39
CA ALA A 274 -21.77 8.54 15.69
C ALA A 274 -22.08 9.67 14.71
N VAL A 275 -21.70 9.53 13.44
CA VAL A 275 -22.17 10.37 12.35
C VAL A 275 -23.51 9.83 11.85
N ALA A 276 -24.56 10.63 11.91
CA ALA A 276 -25.88 10.32 11.39
C ALA A 276 -26.18 11.24 10.20
N THR A 277 -26.45 10.64 9.05
CA THR A 277 -26.66 11.36 7.78
C THR A 277 -28.09 11.23 7.29
N ASN A 278 -28.51 12.10 6.39
CA ASN A 278 -29.83 12.08 5.74
C ASN A 278 -31.00 12.12 6.74
N LEU A 279 -30.84 12.89 7.82
CA LEU A 279 -31.89 13.08 8.83
C LEU A 279 -32.96 14.02 8.28
N LYS A 280 -34.22 13.55 8.29
CA LYS A 280 -35.34 14.25 7.64
C LYS A 280 -36.37 14.79 8.62
N THR A 281 -36.24 14.48 9.90
CA THR A 281 -37.22 14.85 10.91
C THR A 281 -36.57 15.34 12.21
N PRO A 282 -37.22 16.23 12.98
CA PRO A 282 -36.74 16.67 14.28
C PRO A 282 -36.45 15.54 15.27
N GLY A 283 -37.26 14.48 15.24
CA GLY A 283 -37.05 13.30 16.09
C GLY A 283 -35.75 12.58 15.81
N GLN A 284 -35.40 12.39 14.51
CA GLN A 284 -34.14 11.79 14.10
C GLN A 284 -32.95 12.67 14.53
N VAL A 285 -33.05 13.98 14.42
CA VAL A 285 -32.02 14.93 14.84
C VAL A 285 -31.75 14.82 16.34
N ARG A 286 -32.79 14.79 17.17
CA ARG A 286 -32.65 14.61 18.63
C ARG A 286 -31.95 13.32 18.99
N GLU A 287 -32.38 12.22 18.39
CA GLU A 287 -31.75 10.89 18.62
C GLU A 287 -30.27 10.89 18.21
N ALA A 288 -29.97 11.46 17.06
CA ALA A 288 -28.60 11.59 16.55
C ALA A 288 -27.74 12.48 17.44
N TYR A 289 -28.29 13.60 17.93
CA TYR A 289 -27.62 14.48 18.87
C TYR A 289 -27.22 13.73 20.16
N GLU A 290 -28.14 12.99 20.76
CA GLU A 290 -27.87 12.23 21.98
C GLU A 290 -26.80 11.15 21.78
N LYS A 291 -26.71 10.53 20.61
CA LYS A 291 -25.64 9.59 20.26
C LYS A 291 -24.30 10.33 20.09
N ALA A 292 -24.28 11.44 19.37
CA ALA A 292 -23.07 12.22 19.10
C ALA A 292 -22.50 12.84 20.39
N ARG A 293 -23.36 13.37 21.27
CA ARG A 293 -22.99 13.96 22.56
C ARG A 293 -22.27 13.03 23.51
N ARG A 294 -22.54 11.71 23.44
CA ARG A 294 -21.81 10.70 24.24
C ARG A 294 -20.34 10.61 23.88
N ILE A 295 -19.97 11.04 22.68
CA ILE A 295 -18.58 11.06 22.19
C ILE A 295 -17.95 12.42 22.43
N CYS A 296 -18.65 13.51 22.10
CA CYS A 296 -18.17 14.88 22.29
C CYS A 296 -19.31 15.78 22.77
N PRO A 297 -19.07 16.62 23.79
CA PRO A 297 -20.09 17.56 24.29
C PRO A 297 -20.57 18.55 23.23
N ARG A 298 -19.74 18.88 22.25
CA ARG A 298 -20.06 19.76 21.13
C ARG A 298 -20.44 18.93 19.90
N VAL A 299 -21.62 19.19 19.37
CA VAL A 299 -22.17 18.47 18.24
C VAL A 299 -22.33 19.44 17.06
N ILE A 300 -22.09 18.98 15.87
CA ILE A 300 -22.29 19.72 14.62
C ILE A 300 -23.60 19.25 13.98
N VAL A 301 -24.43 20.21 13.58
CA VAL A 301 -25.54 20.03 12.64
C VAL A 301 -25.10 20.68 11.32
N GLU A 302 -25.14 19.94 10.21
CA GLU A 302 -24.73 20.46 8.90
C GLU A 302 -25.72 20.08 7.79
N SER A 303 -25.76 20.87 6.72
CA SER A 303 -26.57 20.58 5.55
C SER A 303 -26.11 19.28 4.89
N TYR A 304 -27.05 18.38 4.61
CA TYR A 304 -26.74 17.12 3.91
C TYR A 304 -26.45 17.40 2.43
N GLN A 305 -25.30 16.94 1.97
CA GLN A 305 -24.90 17.07 0.57
C GLN A 305 -25.35 15.83 -0.21
N THR A 306 -26.04 16.03 -1.32
CA THR A 306 -26.48 14.97 -2.22
C THR A 306 -25.58 14.91 -3.45
N GLY A 307 -25.31 13.71 -3.92
CA GLY A 307 -24.52 13.50 -5.12
C GLY A 307 -23.51 12.36 -4.97
N ASN A 308 -22.62 12.30 -5.94
CA ASN A 308 -21.52 11.36 -5.97
C ASN A 308 -20.34 11.88 -5.13
N ASP A 309 -19.61 10.94 -4.56
CA ASP A 309 -18.43 11.22 -3.73
C ASP A 309 -17.17 11.18 -4.61
N TYR A 310 -16.46 12.30 -4.71
CA TYR A 310 -15.24 12.44 -5.51
C TYR A 310 -14.04 12.72 -4.62
N ARG A 311 -12.92 12.03 -4.89
CA ARG A 311 -11.60 12.40 -4.42
C ARG A 311 -10.87 13.13 -5.53
N ILE A 312 -10.59 14.41 -5.33
CA ILE A 312 -9.80 15.24 -6.25
C ILE A 312 -8.40 15.38 -5.64
N LEU A 313 -7.40 14.88 -6.35
CA LEU A 313 -6.00 14.92 -5.91
C LEU A 313 -5.30 16.14 -6.53
N VAL A 314 -4.76 16.99 -5.66
CA VAL A 314 -4.00 18.19 -6.03
C VAL A 314 -2.56 18.03 -5.59
N ILE A 315 -1.62 18.24 -6.50
CA ILE A 315 -0.17 18.18 -6.25
C ILE A 315 0.44 19.45 -6.85
N ASP A 316 1.27 20.13 -6.07
CA ASP A 316 1.91 21.39 -6.47
C ASP A 316 0.91 22.41 -7.04
N GLY A 317 -0.26 22.53 -6.39
CA GLY A 317 -1.31 23.45 -6.75
C GLY A 317 -2.08 23.11 -8.03
N ARG A 318 -1.95 21.90 -8.58
CA ARG A 318 -2.65 21.44 -9.80
C ARG A 318 -3.41 20.14 -9.54
N VAL A 319 -4.62 20.04 -10.07
CA VAL A 319 -5.37 18.77 -10.07
C VAL A 319 -4.65 17.78 -10.99
N VAL A 320 -4.26 16.63 -10.42
CA VAL A 320 -3.55 15.56 -11.11
C VAL A 320 -4.46 14.38 -11.43
N ALA A 321 -5.40 14.07 -10.52
CA ALA A 321 -6.32 12.96 -10.73
C ALA A 321 -7.65 13.21 -9.99
N VAL A 322 -8.73 12.64 -10.52
CA VAL A 322 -10.07 12.66 -9.94
C VAL A 322 -10.64 11.24 -9.96
N ALA A 323 -11.09 10.77 -8.82
CA ALA A 323 -11.74 9.47 -8.69
C ALA A 323 -13.12 9.63 -8.06
N GLN A 324 -14.15 9.08 -8.70
CA GLN A 324 -15.44 8.86 -8.07
C GLN A 324 -15.35 7.63 -7.18
N ARG A 325 -15.64 7.78 -5.91
CA ARG A 325 -15.65 6.69 -4.94
C ARG A 325 -17.04 6.10 -4.87
N VAL A 326 -17.14 4.78 -5.08
CA VAL A 326 -18.41 4.05 -5.00
C VAL A 326 -18.35 3.14 -3.80
N PRO A 327 -19.32 3.23 -2.87
CA PRO A 327 -19.37 2.34 -1.72
C PRO A 327 -19.48 0.86 -2.11
N GLY A 328 -19.00 -0.03 -1.24
CA GLY A 328 -19.14 -1.46 -1.44
C GLY A 328 -20.62 -1.83 -1.62
N HIS A 329 -20.94 -2.48 -2.73
CA HIS A 329 -22.30 -2.79 -3.14
C HIS A 329 -22.39 -4.13 -3.85
N VAL A 330 -23.61 -4.64 -3.98
CA VAL A 330 -23.97 -5.77 -4.83
C VAL A 330 -25.03 -5.34 -5.84
N VAL A 331 -25.08 -6.00 -6.99
CA VAL A 331 -26.08 -5.79 -8.03
C VAL A 331 -26.93 -7.04 -8.14
N GLY A 332 -28.23 -6.91 -7.97
CA GLY A 332 -29.17 -8.03 -8.07
C GLY A 332 -29.20 -8.63 -9.48
N ASP A 333 -29.29 -9.95 -9.56
CA ASP A 333 -29.44 -10.74 -10.78
C ASP A 333 -30.83 -11.39 -10.87
N GLY A 334 -31.71 -11.12 -9.91
CA GLY A 334 -33.05 -11.70 -9.81
C GLY A 334 -33.08 -13.16 -9.36
N LYS A 335 -31.95 -13.75 -8.94
CA LYS A 335 -31.83 -15.19 -8.63
C LYS A 335 -31.03 -15.45 -7.37
N SER A 336 -29.85 -14.85 -7.26
CA SER A 336 -28.90 -15.09 -6.16
C SER A 336 -29.29 -14.28 -4.93
N THR A 337 -29.03 -14.85 -3.75
CA THR A 337 -29.14 -14.15 -2.48
C THR A 337 -28.07 -13.07 -2.34
N ILE A 338 -28.27 -12.10 -1.46
CA ILE A 338 -27.27 -11.05 -1.19
C ILE A 338 -25.95 -11.66 -0.71
N ALA A 339 -25.99 -12.74 0.08
CA ALA A 339 -24.80 -13.47 0.51
C ALA A 339 -24.01 -14.03 -0.69
N GLU A 340 -24.69 -14.70 -1.63
CA GLU A 340 -24.07 -15.25 -2.84
C GLU A 340 -23.51 -14.14 -3.75
N LEU A 341 -24.23 -13.02 -3.89
CA LEU A 341 -23.74 -11.86 -4.65
C LEU A 341 -22.48 -11.24 -4.02
N VAL A 342 -22.37 -11.19 -2.69
CA VAL A 342 -21.13 -10.75 -2.00
C VAL A 342 -19.98 -11.71 -2.27
N GLU A 343 -20.23 -13.01 -2.24
CA GLU A 343 -19.24 -14.04 -2.59
C GLU A 343 -18.78 -13.90 -4.04
N GLU A 344 -19.71 -13.67 -4.97
CA GLU A 344 -19.40 -13.45 -6.40
C GLU A 344 -18.53 -12.20 -6.59
N VAL A 345 -18.88 -11.07 -5.97
CA VAL A 345 -18.06 -9.84 -5.99
C VAL A 345 -16.67 -10.11 -5.43
N ASN A 346 -16.54 -10.94 -4.40
CA ASN A 346 -15.27 -11.27 -3.76
C ASN A 346 -14.43 -12.29 -4.55
N ARG A 347 -14.98 -12.95 -5.57
CA ARG A 347 -14.24 -13.82 -6.51
C ARG A 347 -13.38 -13.03 -7.50
N ASP A 348 -13.60 -11.71 -7.66
CA ASP A 348 -12.73 -10.88 -8.49
C ASP A 348 -11.26 -11.06 -8.04
N PRO A 349 -10.35 -11.55 -8.93
CA PRO A 349 -8.96 -11.83 -8.57
C PRO A 349 -8.19 -10.59 -8.11
N ARG A 350 -8.72 -9.39 -8.38
CA ARG A 350 -8.17 -8.11 -7.90
C ARG A 350 -8.51 -7.83 -6.43
N ARG A 351 -9.43 -8.60 -5.80
CA ARG A 351 -9.84 -8.42 -4.40
C ARG A 351 -9.05 -9.32 -3.46
N GLY A 352 -8.55 -8.75 -2.37
CA GLY A 352 -7.79 -9.43 -1.33
C GLY A 352 -8.08 -8.89 0.06
N ILE A 353 -7.37 -9.41 1.05
CA ILE A 353 -7.47 -8.97 2.44
C ILE A 353 -6.54 -7.77 2.63
N GLY A 354 -7.01 -6.68 3.25
CA GLY A 354 -6.21 -5.49 3.50
C GLY A 354 -5.66 -4.83 2.23
N HIS A 355 -4.34 -4.80 2.08
CA HIS A 355 -3.63 -4.20 0.93
C HIS A 355 -2.93 -5.23 0.04
N GLU A 356 -3.20 -6.51 0.21
CA GLU A 356 -2.63 -7.62 -0.56
C GLU A 356 -2.85 -7.45 -2.07
N LYS A 357 -4.04 -7.00 -2.45
CA LYS A 357 -4.43 -6.79 -3.85
C LYS A 357 -4.95 -5.36 -4.07
N VAL A 358 -5.20 -5.06 -5.33
CA VAL A 358 -5.67 -3.74 -5.78
C VAL A 358 -6.99 -3.33 -5.13
N LEU A 359 -7.91 -4.28 -4.92
CA LEU A 359 -9.20 -4.07 -4.26
C LEU A 359 -9.28 -4.84 -2.96
N THR A 360 -10.02 -4.31 -2.00
CA THR A 360 -10.32 -5.00 -0.74
C THR A 360 -11.62 -5.77 -0.87
N ARG A 361 -11.70 -6.93 -0.21
CA ARG A 361 -12.94 -7.72 -0.14
C ARG A 361 -14.06 -6.93 0.52
N VAL A 362 -15.28 -7.12 0.03
CA VAL A 362 -16.50 -6.63 0.69
C VAL A 362 -16.78 -7.54 1.89
N VAL A 363 -16.86 -6.93 3.08
CA VAL A 363 -17.12 -7.63 4.33
C VAL A 363 -18.54 -7.28 4.82
N VAL A 364 -19.32 -8.29 5.16
CA VAL A 364 -20.64 -8.13 5.79
C VAL A 364 -20.47 -7.99 7.30
N ASP A 365 -20.28 -6.78 7.76
CA ASP A 365 -20.18 -6.43 9.19
C ASP A 365 -21.51 -5.90 9.76
N ASP A 366 -21.47 -5.38 10.98
CA ASP A 366 -22.64 -4.80 11.66
C ASP A 366 -23.25 -3.60 10.93
N GLN A 367 -22.46 -2.84 10.17
CA GLN A 367 -22.97 -1.73 9.35
C GLN A 367 -23.79 -2.26 8.17
N ALA A 368 -23.24 -3.25 7.45
CA ALA A 368 -23.95 -3.89 6.33
C ALA A 368 -25.25 -4.54 6.81
N ARG A 369 -25.21 -5.26 7.94
CA ARG A 369 -26.41 -5.89 8.53
C ARG A 369 -27.49 -4.87 8.92
N ARG A 370 -27.10 -3.72 9.49
CA ARG A 370 -28.04 -2.64 9.81
C ARG A 370 -28.68 -2.05 8.56
N LEU A 371 -27.89 -1.77 7.51
CA LEU A 371 -28.42 -1.23 6.24
C LEU A 371 -29.42 -2.21 5.59
N LEU A 372 -29.13 -3.53 5.66
CA LEU A 372 -30.07 -4.54 5.20
C LEU A 372 -31.37 -4.51 6.01
N ALA A 373 -31.30 -4.48 7.34
CA ALA A 373 -32.46 -4.43 8.21
C ALA A 373 -33.31 -3.17 8.00
N GLU A 374 -32.69 -2.00 7.85
CA GLU A 374 -33.35 -0.73 7.53
C GLU A 374 -34.10 -0.77 6.19
N ALA A 375 -33.58 -1.55 5.22
CA ALA A 375 -34.22 -1.78 3.94
C ALA A 375 -35.27 -2.93 3.96
N GLY A 376 -35.48 -3.60 5.11
CA GLY A 376 -36.35 -4.76 5.22
C GLY A 376 -35.79 -5.99 4.51
N LEU A 377 -34.47 -6.09 4.37
CA LEU A 377 -33.76 -7.16 3.69
C LEU A 377 -32.90 -7.98 4.68
N THR A 378 -32.59 -9.20 4.29
CA THR A 378 -31.63 -10.08 4.97
C THR A 378 -30.56 -10.54 3.97
N LEU A 379 -29.58 -11.29 4.42
CA LEU A 379 -28.55 -11.87 3.53
C LEU A 379 -29.12 -12.91 2.57
N GLU A 380 -30.24 -13.54 2.95
CA GLU A 380 -30.98 -14.54 2.16
C GLU A 380 -31.97 -13.90 1.17
N SER A 381 -32.14 -12.58 1.22
CA SER A 381 -33.03 -11.86 0.29
C SER A 381 -32.43 -11.85 -1.12
N VAL A 382 -33.29 -12.02 -2.13
CA VAL A 382 -32.96 -11.93 -3.56
C VAL A 382 -33.32 -10.53 -4.05
N LEU A 383 -32.34 -9.83 -4.63
CA LEU A 383 -32.57 -8.52 -5.22
C LEU A 383 -33.08 -8.64 -6.66
N PRO A 384 -34.03 -7.79 -7.08
CA PRO A 384 -34.42 -7.71 -8.48
C PRO A 384 -33.22 -7.46 -9.39
N GLU A 385 -33.27 -7.95 -10.64
CA GLU A 385 -32.23 -7.74 -11.64
C GLU A 385 -31.93 -6.25 -11.84
N GLY A 386 -30.63 -5.91 -11.85
CA GLY A 386 -30.13 -4.54 -11.97
C GLY A 386 -30.28 -3.67 -10.73
N LYS A 387 -30.92 -4.13 -9.66
CA LYS A 387 -31.04 -3.34 -8.43
C LYS A 387 -29.73 -3.32 -7.66
N VAL A 388 -29.16 -2.12 -7.50
CA VAL A 388 -27.96 -1.91 -6.68
C VAL A 388 -28.34 -1.79 -5.21
N PHE A 389 -27.64 -2.51 -4.33
CA PHE A 389 -27.73 -2.37 -2.88
C PHE A 389 -26.37 -2.07 -2.28
N TYR A 390 -26.26 -0.91 -1.61
CA TYR A 390 -25.04 -0.48 -0.95
C TYR A 390 -24.89 -1.10 0.44
N LEU A 391 -23.81 -1.83 0.65
CA LEU A 391 -23.46 -2.45 1.94
C LEU A 391 -22.67 -1.50 2.85
N ARG A 392 -22.33 -0.33 2.34
CA ARG A 392 -21.57 0.73 3.03
C ARG A 392 -22.16 2.10 2.70
N LEU A 393 -21.99 3.04 3.64
CA LEU A 393 -22.40 4.45 3.45
C LEU A 393 -21.30 5.28 2.78
N THR A 394 -20.04 4.84 2.87
CA THR A 394 -18.88 5.59 2.36
C THR A 394 -18.12 4.80 1.30
N GLY A 395 -17.62 5.50 0.28
CA GLY A 395 -16.84 4.92 -0.82
C GLY A 395 -15.38 4.61 -0.47
N ASN A 396 -15.11 4.10 0.75
CA ASN A 396 -13.74 3.79 1.16
C ASN A 396 -13.26 2.48 0.54
N LEU A 397 -12.13 2.51 -0.20
CA LEU A 397 -11.54 1.34 -0.83
C LEU A 397 -11.11 0.27 0.17
N SER A 398 -10.70 0.66 1.38
CA SER A 398 -10.29 -0.29 2.44
C SER A 398 -11.44 -1.11 3.01
N THR A 399 -12.69 -0.76 2.70
CA THR A 399 -13.89 -1.46 3.14
C THR A 399 -14.71 -2.07 1.99
N GLY A 400 -14.05 -2.32 0.85
CA GLY A 400 -14.66 -2.97 -0.31
C GLY A 400 -15.24 -2.02 -1.35
N GLY A 401 -15.10 -0.69 -1.16
CA GLY A 401 -15.48 0.31 -2.17
C GLY A 401 -14.64 0.20 -3.44
N THR A 402 -15.12 0.82 -4.52
CA THR A 402 -14.47 0.90 -5.82
C THR A 402 -14.20 2.35 -6.21
N ALA A 403 -13.40 2.56 -7.25
CA ALA A 403 -13.08 3.87 -7.77
C ALA A 403 -13.23 3.92 -9.29
N ILE A 404 -13.82 4.98 -9.80
CA ILE A 404 -13.97 5.26 -11.24
C ILE A 404 -13.14 6.50 -11.56
N ASP A 405 -12.24 6.40 -12.53
CA ASP A 405 -11.46 7.55 -12.99
C ASP A 405 -12.35 8.59 -13.67
N LYS A 406 -12.29 9.84 -13.21
CA LYS A 406 -13.02 10.99 -13.72
C LYS A 406 -12.10 12.18 -14.05
N THR A 407 -10.80 11.90 -14.19
CA THR A 407 -9.77 12.93 -14.36
C THR A 407 -9.97 13.77 -15.62
N ASP A 408 -10.29 13.14 -16.74
CA ASP A 408 -10.45 13.82 -18.02
C ASP A 408 -11.82 14.53 -18.16
N GLU A 409 -12.76 14.23 -17.25
CA GLU A 409 -14.14 14.69 -17.31
C GLU A 409 -14.45 15.87 -16.36
N ILE A 410 -13.55 16.19 -15.42
CA ILE A 410 -13.80 17.25 -14.43
C ILE A 410 -14.04 18.61 -15.09
N HIS A 411 -15.13 19.30 -14.71
CA HIS A 411 -15.40 20.66 -15.15
C HIS A 411 -14.34 21.63 -14.62
N GLU A 412 -14.00 22.64 -15.41
CA GLU A 412 -12.96 23.64 -15.10
C GLU A 412 -13.21 24.36 -13.76
N ASP A 413 -14.45 24.76 -13.47
CA ASP A 413 -14.79 25.38 -12.18
C ASP A 413 -14.50 24.48 -10.99
N ASN A 414 -14.75 23.17 -11.12
CA ASN A 414 -14.50 22.17 -10.06
C ASN A 414 -13.00 21.95 -9.88
N ARG A 415 -12.23 22.00 -10.97
CA ARG A 415 -10.77 21.93 -10.96
C ARG A 415 -10.18 23.14 -10.23
N ILE A 416 -10.54 24.34 -10.63
CA ILE A 416 -10.06 25.59 -10.02
C ILE A 416 -10.46 25.66 -8.54
N MET A 417 -11.67 25.23 -8.20
CA MET A 417 -12.16 25.17 -6.82
C MET A 417 -11.27 24.31 -5.95
N ALA A 418 -10.93 23.08 -6.40
CA ALA A 418 -10.08 22.15 -5.66
C ALA A 418 -8.63 22.68 -5.52
N GLU A 419 -8.05 23.24 -6.59
CA GLU A 419 -6.72 23.85 -6.57
C GLU A 419 -6.64 25.01 -5.57
N ARG A 420 -7.66 25.88 -5.56
CA ARG A 420 -7.77 26.99 -4.61
C ARG A 420 -7.92 26.50 -3.16
N ALA A 421 -8.70 25.45 -2.95
CA ALA A 421 -8.92 24.87 -1.63
C ALA A 421 -7.61 24.33 -1.01
N VAL A 422 -6.87 23.53 -1.75
CA VAL A 422 -5.58 22.96 -1.28
C VAL A 422 -4.54 24.05 -1.06
N LYS A 423 -4.48 25.03 -1.97
CA LYS A 423 -3.59 26.20 -1.85
C LYS A 423 -3.90 27.04 -0.61
N ALA A 424 -5.19 27.24 -0.29
CA ALA A 424 -5.63 28.00 0.88
C ALA A 424 -5.20 27.37 2.21
N ILE A 425 -5.19 26.04 2.28
CA ILE A 425 -4.70 25.29 3.43
C ILE A 425 -3.15 25.28 3.48
N GLY A 426 -2.50 25.43 2.32
CA GLY A 426 -1.04 25.47 2.20
C GLY A 426 -0.39 24.09 2.06
N LEU A 427 -1.13 23.10 1.57
CA LEU A 427 -0.62 21.75 1.31
C LEU A 427 0.06 21.70 -0.06
N ASP A 428 1.16 20.96 -0.12
CA ASP A 428 1.89 20.58 -1.33
C ASP A 428 1.23 19.39 -2.05
N VAL A 429 0.72 18.43 -1.27
CA VAL A 429 -0.09 17.30 -1.73
C VAL A 429 -1.39 17.31 -0.91
N GLY A 430 -2.52 17.43 -1.57
CA GLY A 430 -3.82 17.50 -0.90
C GLY A 430 -4.89 16.68 -1.61
N GLY A 431 -5.72 15.98 -0.84
CA GLY A 431 -6.88 15.25 -1.34
C GLY A 431 -8.16 15.97 -0.94
N VAL A 432 -8.91 16.48 -1.89
CA VAL A 432 -10.20 17.15 -1.66
C VAL A 432 -11.32 16.13 -1.79
N ASP A 433 -12.09 15.94 -0.72
CA ASP A 433 -13.32 15.16 -0.74
C ASP A 433 -14.47 16.09 -1.11
N PHE A 434 -15.02 15.86 -2.27
CA PHE A 434 -16.03 16.72 -2.89
C PHE A 434 -17.28 15.91 -3.24
N ILE A 435 -18.43 16.34 -2.72
CA ILE A 435 -19.72 15.74 -3.05
C ILE A 435 -20.43 16.67 -4.03
N CYS A 436 -20.78 16.17 -5.21
CA CYS A 436 -21.62 16.88 -6.16
C CYS A 436 -22.42 15.91 -7.04
N PRO A 437 -23.57 16.36 -7.59
CA PRO A 437 -24.39 15.52 -8.45
C PRO A 437 -23.66 15.03 -9.71
N ASP A 438 -22.86 15.90 -10.33
CA ASP A 438 -22.17 15.63 -11.59
C ASP A 438 -20.87 16.45 -11.68
N ILE A 439 -19.73 15.76 -11.68
CA ILE A 439 -18.39 16.38 -11.73
C ILE A 439 -18.10 17.03 -13.09
N THR A 440 -18.82 16.64 -14.14
CA THR A 440 -18.65 17.15 -15.51
C THR A 440 -19.33 18.52 -15.71
N ARG A 441 -20.12 18.96 -14.73
CA ARG A 441 -20.78 20.25 -14.70
C ARG A 441 -20.24 21.14 -13.59
N SER A 442 -20.37 22.44 -13.77
CA SER A 442 -19.96 23.42 -12.76
C SER A 442 -20.73 23.23 -11.44
N TYR A 443 -20.02 23.16 -10.31
CA TYR A 443 -20.65 23.15 -8.98
C TYR A 443 -21.54 24.38 -8.73
N LYS A 444 -21.29 25.49 -9.44
CA LYS A 444 -22.10 26.72 -9.36
C LYS A 444 -23.50 26.53 -9.95
N GLU A 445 -23.65 25.57 -10.87
CA GLU A 445 -24.91 25.24 -11.53
C GLU A 445 -25.63 24.08 -10.85
N VAL A 446 -24.91 22.99 -10.55
CA VAL A 446 -25.52 21.73 -10.06
C VAL A 446 -25.44 21.59 -8.54
N GLY A 447 -24.75 22.51 -7.86
CA GLY A 447 -24.44 22.39 -6.44
C GLY A 447 -23.25 21.45 -6.20
N GLY A 448 -22.85 21.39 -4.94
CA GLY A 448 -21.75 20.56 -4.46
C GLY A 448 -21.00 21.24 -3.32
N ALA A 449 -20.29 20.46 -2.51
CA ALA A 449 -19.52 20.98 -1.39
C ALA A 449 -18.27 20.17 -1.10
N ILE A 450 -17.21 20.86 -0.68
CA ILE A 450 -16.01 20.27 -0.10
C ILE A 450 -16.33 19.84 1.32
N VAL A 451 -16.25 18.55 1.60
CA VAL A 451 -16.56 18.00 2.93
C VAL A 451 -15.31 17.78 3.79
N GLU A 452 -14.15 17.59 3.14
CA GLU A 452 -12.88 17.39 3.83
C GLU A 452 -11.68 17.67 2.91
N ILE A 453 -10.56 18.10 3.50
CA ILE A 453 -9.25 18.15 2.82
C ILE A 453 -8.29 17.27 3.60
N ASN A 454 -7.65 16.33 2.90
CA ASN A 454 -6.73 15.36 3.48
C ASN A 454 -5.28 15.74 3.15
N ALA A 455 -4.43 15.89 4.19
CA ALA A 455 -3.01 16.20 4.02
C ALA A 455 -2.17 15.00 3.56
N ALA A 456 -2.63 13.78 3.80
CA ALA A 456 -1.96 12.55 3.36
C ALA A 456 -2.91 11.67 2.53
N PRO A 457 -3.32 12.10 1.33
CA PRO A 457 -4.30 11.38 0.52
C PRO A 457 -3.73 10.07 -0.01
N GLY A 458 -4.52 8.99 0.07
CA GLY A 458 -4.14 7.71 -0.52
C GLY A 458 -4.19 7.75 -2.05
N PHE A 459 -3.19 7.16 -2.71
CA PHE A 459 -3.05 7.14 -4.17
C PHE A 459 -3.70 5.94 -4.85
N ARG A 460 -4.01 4.88 -4.10
CA ARG A 460 -4.46 3.58 -4.63
C ARG A 460 -5.62 3.71 -5.63
N MET A 461 -6.61 4.56 -5.32
CA MET A 461 -7.78 4.77 -6.18
C MET A 461 -7.47 5.41 -7.53
N HIS A 462 -6.38 6.16 -7.62
CA HIS A 462 -5.94 6.81 -8.84
C HIS A 462 -4.95 5.93 -9.63
N LEU A 463 -4.07 5.21 -8.91
CA LEU A 463 -3.10 4.29 -9.52
C LEU A 463 -3.78 3.08 -10.16
N SER A 464 -4.87 2.61 -9.56
CA SER A 464 -5.57 1.39 -10.00
C SER A 464 -7.07 1.54 -9.81
N PRO A 465 -7.73 2.40 -10.60
CA PRO A 465 -9.19 2.53 -10.57
C PRO A 465 -9.84 1.21 -11.01
N THR A 466 -11.06 0.97 -10.57
CA THR A 466 -11.87 -0.19 -10.99
C THR A 466 -12.31 -0.01 -12.46
N GLU A 467 -12.61 1.23 -12.82
CA GLU A 467 -13.03 1.65 -14.15
C GLU A 467 -12.27 2.90 -14.58
N GLY A 468 -11.97 3.02 -15.87
CA GLY A 468 -11.22 4.13 -16.45
C GLY A 468 -9.71 3.87 -16.51
N LYS A 469 -8.91 4.93 -16.50
CA LYS A 469 -7.46 4.87 -16.75
C LYS A 469 -6.68 4.96 -15.43
N PRO A 470 -5.66 4.10 -15.21
CA PRO A 470 -4.63 4.34 -14.21
C PRO A 470 -3.96 5.70 -14.42
N ARG A 471 -3.72 6.45 -13.33
CA ARG A 471 -3.07 7.76 -13.38
C ARG A 471 -1.72 7.72 -12.67
N ASP A 472 -0.70 8.22 -13.31
CA ASP A 472 0.57 8.50 -12.63
C ASP A 472 0.38 9.71 -11.71
N VAL A 473 0.22 9.44 -10.43
CA VAL A 473 0.11 10.47 -9.38
C VAL A 473 1.38 10.56 -8.54
N ALA A 474 2.26 9.58 -8.66
CA ALA A 474 3.53 9.57 -7.92
C ALA A 474 4.59 10.41 -8.63
N GLY A 475 4.67 10.34 -9.97
CA GLY A 475 5.58 11.13 -10.78
C GLY A 475 5.52 12.62 -10.48
N PRO A 476 4.36 13.27 -10.50
CA PRO A 476 4.23 14.69 -10.16
C PRO A 476 4.75 15.07 -8.77
N VAL A 477 4.61 14.20 -7.76
CA VAL A 477 5.19 14.45 -6.42
C VAL A 477 6.72 14.43 -6.48
N ILE A 478 7.29 13.45 -7.18
CA ILE A 478 8.74 13.35 -7.32
C ILE A 478 9.28 14.53 -8.14
N ASP A 479 8.59 14.95 -9.20
CA ASP A 479 8.96 16.10 -10.02
C ASP A 479 8.88 17.43 -9.23
N MET A 480 7.92 17.55 -8.29
CA MET A 480 7.82 18.67 -7.35
C MET A 480 9.01 18.67 -6.36
N LEU A 481 9.35 17.51 -5.79
CA LEU A 481 10.46 17.40 -4.83
C LEU A 481 11.83 17.55 -5.48
N PHE A 482 11.99 17.07 -6.71
CA PHE A 482 13.22 17.09 -7.50
C PHE A 482 12.94 17.62 -8.92
N PRO A 483 12.75 18.94 -9.07
CA PRO A 483 12.55 19.55 -10.38
C PRO A 483 13.69 19.17 -11.35
N ARG A 484 13.37 19.05 -12.63
CA ARG A 484 14.33 18.63 -13.66
C ARG A 484 15.60 19.47 -13.61
N GLY A 485 16.75 18.80 -13.60
CA GLY A 485 18.07 19.43 -13.50
C GLY A 485 18.57 19.64 -12.07
N ASN A 486 17.75 19.42 -11.05
CA ASN A 486 18.21 19.46 -9.67
C ASN A 486 19.02 18.20 -9.33
N ARG A 487 20.00 18.38 -8.45
CA ARG A 487 20.81 17.28 -7.95
C ARG A 487 20.05 16.54 -6.85
N PHE A 488 20.18 15.22 -6.83
CA PHE A 488 19.64 14.35 -5.79
C PHE A 488 20.71 13.44 -5.17
N ARG A 489 21.94 13.51 -5.66
CA ARG A 489 23.10 12.77 -5.15
C ARG A 489 24.25 13.71 -4.86
N ILE A 490 25.06 13.34 -3.87
CA ILE A 490 26.38 13.90 -3.63
C ILE A 490 27.42 12.95 -4.23
N PRO A 491 28.61 13.44 -4.65
CA PRO A 491 29.72 12.58 -5.01
C PRO A 491 30.11 11.70 -3.83
N LEU A 492 30.27 10.39 -4.06
CA LEU A 492 30.71 9.41 -3.09
C LEU A 492 32.00 8.76 -3.59
N ALA A 493 33.00 8.67 -2.72
CA ALA A 493 34.23 7.95 -2.98
C ALA A 493 34.43 6.87 -1.91
N ALA A 494 34.58 5.62 -2.34
CA ALA A 494 34.89 4.50 -1.44
C ALA A 494 36.38 4.16 -1.58
N ILE A 495 37.09 4.08 -0.44
CA ILE A 495 38.50 3.76 -0.37
C ILE A 495 38.64 2.37 0.25
N THR A 496 39.18 1.43 -0.53
CA THR A 496 39.38 0.04 -0.13
C THR A 496 40.85 -0.34 -0.20
N GLY A 497 41.24 -1.42 0.44
CA GLY A 497 42.59 -1.95 0.46
C GLY A 497 42.93 -2.65 1.79
N THR A 498 44.05 -3.36 1.83
CA THR A 498 44.53 -4.03 3.06
C THR A 498 45.03 -3.02 4.08
N ASN A 499 45.80 -2.03 3.65
CA ASN A 499 46.41 -0.98 4.48
C ASN A 499 46.13 0.41 3.92
N GLY A 500 46.30 1.46 4.75
CA GLY A 500 46.27 2.85 4.32
C GLY A 500 44.86 3.45 4.11
N LYS A 501 43.77 2.72 4.26
CA LYS A 501 42.38 3.20 4.00
C LYS A 501 42.08 4.50 4.76
N THR A 502 42.24 4.49 6.08
CA THR A 502 41.95 5.66 6.94
C THR A 502 42.80 6.85 6.59
N THR A 503 44.11 6.65 6.37
CA THR A 503 45.04 7.71 5.98
C THR A 503 44.64 8.32 4.65
N THR A 504 44.40 7.50 3.63
CA THR A 504 43.96 7.98 2.30
C THR A 504 42.63 8.70 2.36
N THR A 505 41.64 8.18 3.11
CA THR A 505 40.36 8.86 3.30
C THR A 505 40.53 10.25 3.92
N ARG A 506 41.37 10.36 4.98
CA ARG A 506 41.66 11.64 5.61
C ARG A 506 42.41 12.61 4.70
N MET A 507 43.37 12.12 3.89
CA MET A 507 44.07 12.94 2.91
C MET A 507 43.13 13.48 1.83
N VAL A 508 42.28 12.61 1.24
CA VAL A 508 41.29 13.02 0.25
C VAL A 508 40.30 14.03 0.86
N GLY A 509 39.82 13.77 2.07
CA GLY A 509 38.93 14.70 2.77
C GLY A 509 39.59 16.07 3.02
N HIS A 510 40.86 16.08 3.40
CA HIS A 510 41.60 17.32 3.63
C HIS A 510 41.80 18.12 2.31
N ILE A 511 42.17 17.46 1.22
CA ILE A 511 42.32 18.10 -0.09
C ILE A 511 40.99 18.71 -0.55
N LEU A 512 39.89 17.98 -0.45
CA LEU A 512 38.56 18.46 -0.82
C LEU A 512 38.12 19.66 0.04
N LYS A 513 38.43 19.62 1.36
CA LYS A 513 38.17 20.75 2.26
C LYS A 513 38.98 22.00 1.88
N LEU A 514 40.26 21.84 1.56
CA LEU A 514 41.11 22.95 1.07
C LEU A 514 40.61 23.51 -0.28
N SER A 515 39.95 22.68 -1.09
CA SER A 515 39.28 23.09 -2.33
C SER A 515 37.91 23.75 -2.12
N GLY A 516 37.52 24.04 -0.87
CA GLY A 516 36.30 24.75 -0.54
C GLY A 516 35.05 23.87 -0.49
N HIS A 517 35.21 22.55 -0.48
CA HIS A 517 34.07 21.61 -0.36
C HIS A 517 33.80 21.26 1.10
N LYS A 518 32.51 21.18 1.46
CA LYS A 518 32.07 20.58 2.72
C LYS A 518 32.09 19.05 2.58
N VAL A 519 32.87 18.39 3.44
CA VAL A 519 33.18 16.95 3.30
C VAL A 519 32.64 16.15 4.47
N GLY A 520 31.90 15.09 4.15
CA GLY A 520 31.59 14.00 5.09
C GLY A 520 32.60 12.86 4.91
N MET A 521 33.11 12.29 6.00
CA MET A 521 33.99 11.12 6.00
C MET A 521 33.48 10.09 7.01
N ALA A 522 33.53 8.83 6.63
CA ALA A 522 33.31 7.69 7.54
C ALA A 522 34.56 6.82 7.54
N THR A 523 35.16 6.59 8.70
CA THR A 523 36.36 5.78 8.89
C THR A 523 36.16 4.83 10.08
N THR A 524 37.13 3.98 10.38
CA THR A 524 37.12 3.12 11.57
C THR A 524 37.09 3.92 12.88
N ASP A 525 37.54 5.17 12.85
CA ASP A 525 37.62 6.02 14.05
C ASP A 525 36.29 6.78 14.31
N GLY A 526 35.41 6.89 13.30
CA GLY A 526 34.15 7.60 13.41
C GLY A 526 33.65 8.21 12.11
N VAL A 527 32.57 8.97 12.24
CA VAL A 527 31.95 9.76 11.16
C VAL A 527 32.21 11.24 11.44
N TYR A 528 32.69 11.93 10.44
CA TYR A 528 33.07 13.35 10.54
C TYR A 528 32.36 14.15 9.47
N ILE A 529 31.82 15.30 9.83
CA ILE A 529 31.27 16.27 8.88
C ILE A 529 32.07 17.55 9.01
N ASP A 530 32.78 17.91 7.95
CA ASP A 530 33.67 19.07 7.87
C ASP A 530 34.78 19.10 8.96
N GLY A 531 35.17 17.90 9.41
CA GLY A 531 36.23 17.69 10.39
C GLY A 531 35.81 17.67 11.86
N VAL A 532 34.50 17.71 12.11
CA VAL A 532 33.93 17.61 13.48
C VAL A 532 33.14 16.31 13.61
#